data_a7b0c93c0e295a2f66feef724a03499f
#
_entry.id   a7b0c93c0e295a2f66feef724a03499f
#
_cell.length_a   1.000
_cell.length_b   1.000
_cell.length_c   1.000
_cell.angle_alpha   90.00
_cell.angle_beta   90.00
_cell.angle_gamma   90.00
#
_symmetry.space_group_name_H-M   'P 1'
#
loop_
_entity.id
_entity.type
_entity.pdbx_description
1 polymer ?
#
loop_
_entity_poly.entity_id
_entity_poly.type
_entity_poly.pdbx_seq_one_letter_code
_entity_poly.pdbx_strand_id
1 'polypeptide(L)'
;MIRTIEVDEELRELCQHGTPLFPFEINHDELRYFQDRYIRCHWHDELELSLLLEGSVIYQIDGITYENISGQGMIINTDIPHMVLPTGMVSPKLLTIIVHPSLLYGMLGSAVDISIMRPYQRSRSLSGIRLDPSVPWQSRILESMRCIDKLYTTKPFAYELKIKSLLCDMFYEIIVHHKGTLKHGTYHSMEELQRLKILLDYLHTNYSNPLSLTELAGCIPITRENCCRFFKKMTGRTVSQYLEDYRIAQSLHLLQVGKLPIAQIAYMTGFSNASRFAAAFRSRMGCTPAKYRKSFAPVSDYSTPTFLLGSNLS
;
A
#
# COMPACT_ATOMS: atom_id res chain seq x y z
N MET A 1 -21.19 -16.00 -3.02
CA MET A 1 -19.98 -16.49 -3.73
C MET A 1 -19.02 -16.94 -2.64
N ILE A 2 -18.40 -18.12 -2.76
CA ILE A 2 -17.41 -18.60 -1.80
C ILE A 2 -16.13 -17.80 -2.03
N ARG A 3 -15.54 -17.28 -0.97
CA ARG A 3 -14.25 -16.57 -0.98
C ARG A 3 -13.11 -17.52 -0.65
N THR A 4 -11.97 -17.31 -1.26
CA THR A 4 -10.72 -18.03 -0.98
C THR A 4 -9.59 -17.02 -1.03
N ILE A 5 -8.71 -17.06 -0.04
CA ILE A 5 -7.45 -16.34 -0.10
C ILE A 5 -6.46 -17.23 -0.86
N GLU A 6 -6.05 -16.78 -2.03
CA GLU A 6 -5.03 -17.46 -2.84
C GLU A 6 -3.65 -17.04 -2.38
N VAL A 7 -2.80 -18.00 -2.07
CA VAL A 7 -1.44 -17.77 -1.60
C VAL A 7 -0.42 -18.55 -2.44
N ASP A 8 0.82 -18.07 -2.46
CA ASP A 8 1.96 -18.81 -3.01
C ASP A 8 2.52 -19.85 -2.02
N GLU A 9 3.65 -20.48 -2.38
CA GLU A 9 4.32 -21.49 -1.56
C GLU A 9 4.83 -20.93 -0.21
N GLU A 10 5.05 -19.61 -0.11
CA GLU A 10 5.51 -18.91 1.09
C GLU A 10 4.35 -18.31 1.90
N LEU A 11 3.10 -18.64 1.58
CA LEU A 11 1.87 -18.10 2.18
C LEU A 11 1.64 -16.60 1.91
N ARG A 12 2.31 -16.03 0.91
CA ARG A 12 2.05 -14.65 0.49
C ARG A 12 0.75 -14.62 -0.32
N GLU A 13 -0.13 -13.69 0.02
CA GLU A 13 -1.36 -13.49 -0.74
C GLU A 13 -1.08 -13.01 -2.16
N LEU A 14 -1.77 -13.62 -3.14
CA LEU A 14 -1.61 -13.32 -4.56
C LEU A 14 -2.55 -12.19 -5.03
N CYS A 15 -3.49 -11.79 -4.19
CA CYS A 15 -4.40 -10.69 -4.49
C CYS A 15 -3.68 -9.35 -4.44
N GLN A 16 -4.03 -8.43 -5.34
CA GLN A 16 -3.59 -7.05 -5.30
C GLN A 16 -4.71 -6.21 -4.67
N HIS A 17 -4.43 -5.58 -3.53
CA HIS A 17 -5.39 -4.75 -2.82
C HIS A 17 -5.40 -3.33 -3.36
N GLY A 18 -6.60 -2.87 -3.75
CA GLY A 18 -6.80 -1.55 -4.32
C GLY A 18 -6.23 -1.37 -5.73
N THR A 19 -5.84 -0.16 -6.05
CA THR A 19 -5.21 0.19 -7.33
C THR A 19 -3.87 0.87 -7.11
N PRO A 20 -2.96 0.87 -8.11
CA PRO A 20 -1.69 1.59 -7.98
C PRO A 20 -1.85 3.10 -7.72
N LEU A 21 -2.96 3.69 -8.12
CA LEU A 21 -3.26 5.11 -7.91
C LEU A 21 -3.86 5.38 -6.53
N PHE A 22 -4.57 4.37 -5.99
CA PHE A 22 -5.16 4.41 -4.66
C PHE A 22 -5.03 3.01 -4.06
N PRO A 23 -3.86 2.69 -3.44
CA PRO A 23 -3.55 1.37 -2.90
C PRO A 23 -4.26 1.16 -1.55
N PHE A 24 -5.57 1.03 -1.65
CA PHE A 24 -6.52 0.99 -0.54
C PHE A 24 -7.74 0.16 -0.92
N GLU A 25 -8.17 -0.71 -0.03
CA GLU A 25 -9.33 -1.57 -0.21
C GLU A 25 -10.13 -1.70 1.08
N ILE A 26 -11.44 -1.84 0.96
CA ILE A 26 -12.33 -2.20 2.07
C ILE A 26 -13.08 -3.47 1.70
N ASN A 27 -13.09 -4.41 2.64
CA ASN A 27 -13.84 -5.65 2.56
C ASN A 27 -14.85 -5.74 3.71
N HIS A 28 -16.05 -6.21 3.39
CA HIS A 28 -17.03 -6.66 4.37
C HIS A 28 -17.03 -8.18 4.36
N ASP A 29 -16.32 -8.77 5.30
CA ASP A 29 -16.09 -10.20 5.35
C ASP A 29 -17.04 -10.86 6.32
N GLU A 30 -17.70 -11.91 5.86
CA GLU A 30 -18.49 -12.79 6.71
C GLU A 30 -17.89 -14.19 6.61
N LEU A 31 -17.33 -14.73 7.71
CA LEU A 31 -16.50 -15.92 7.69
C LEU A 31 -17.21 -17.18 7.13
N ARG A 32 -18.54 -17.24 7.21
CA ARG A 32 -19.31 -18.35 6.61
C ARG A 32 -19.18 -18.45 5.08
N TYR A 33 -18.77 -17.36 4.41
CA TYR A 33 -18.59 -17.35 2.96
C TYR A 33 -17.17 -17.68 2.53
N PHE A 34 -16.23 -17.85 3.46
CA PHE A 34 -14.92 -18.40 3.14
C PHE A 34 -14.99 -19.91 2.99
N GLN A 35 -14.18 -20.47 2.08
CA GLN A 35 -14.20 -21.90 1.74
C GLN A 35 -14.09 -22.79 2.99
N ASP A 36 -13.22 -22.43 3.94
CA ASP A 36 -12.99 -23.16 5.16
C ASP A 36 -13.75 -22.56 6.36
N ARG A 37 -14.59 -21.54 6.14
CA ARG A 37 -15.30 -20.76 7.16
C ARG A 37 -14.37 -20.02 8.13
N TYR A 38 -13.11 -19.83 7.75
CA TYR A 38 -12.12 -19.01 8.46
C TYR A 38 -11.17 -18.36 7.43
N ILE A 39 -10.42 -17.35 7.86
CA ILE A 39 -9.38 -16.72 7.05
C ILE A 39 -8.09 -17.51 7.29
N ARG A 40 -7.58 -18.16 6.25
CA ARG A 40 -6.36 -18.97 6.28
C ARG A 40 -5.14 -18.13 6.63
N CYS A 41 -4.10 -18.80 7.15
CA CYS A 41 -2.81 -18.15 7.35
C CYS A 41 -2.26 -17.62 6.02
N HIS A 42 -1.96 -16.33 6.00
CA HIS A 42 -1.37 -15.62 4.88
C HIS A 42 -0.63 -14.38 5.38
N TRP A 43 0.09 -13.73 4.49
CA TRP A 43 0.69 -12.42 4.73
C TRP A 43 0.71 -11.61 3.43
N HIS A 44 0.76 -10.29 3.56
CA HIS A 44 0.81 -9.34 2.44
C HIS A 44 1.60 -8.08 2.83
N ASP A 45 1.95 -7.27 1.82
CA ASP A 45 2.79 -6.07 1.99
C ASP A 45 2.02 -4.87 2.57
N GLU A 46 0.70 -4.99 2.72
CA GLU A 46 -0.18 -3.94 3.22
C GLU A 46 -0.32 -4.00 4.75
N LEU A 47 -0.78 -2.90 5.31
CA LEU A 47 -1.30 -2.83 6.67
C LEU A 47 -2.76 -3.26 6.65
N GLU A 48 -3.18 -4.10 7.58
CA GLU A 48 -4.57 -4.48 7.74
C GLU A 48 -5.15 -3.89 9.04
N LEU A 49 -6.33 -3.30 8.93
CA LEU A 49 -7.12 -2.84 10.08
C LEU A 49 -8.49 -3.50 10.00
N SER A 50 -8.80 -4.32 10.97
CA SER A 50 -10.08 -5.01 11.02
C SER A 50 -10.90 -4.59 12.24
N LEU A 51 -12.21 -4.43 12.04
CA LEU A 51 -13.20 -4.16 13.07
C LEU A 51 -14.22 -5.30 13.07
N LEU A 52 -14.33 -5.98 14.19
CA LEU A 52 -15.31 -7.04 14.36
C LEU A 52 -16.70 -6.42 14.60
N LEU A 53 -17.58 -6.54 13.61
CA LEU A 53 -18.94 -5.99 13.66
C LEU A 53 -19.89 -6.91 14.41
N GLU A 54 -19.73 -8.23 14.26
CA GLU A 54 -20.63 -9.24 14.84
C GLU A 54 -19.85 -10.54 15.15
N GLY A 55 -20.22 -11.22 16.20
CA GLY A 55 -19.62 -12.49 16.60
C GLY A 55 -18.37 -12.36 17.45
N SER A 56 -17.53 -13.40 17.43
CA SER A 56 -16.24 -13.45 18.13
C SER A 56 -15.22 -14.24 17.31
N VAL A 57 -13.96 -13.85 17.40
CA VAL A 57 -12.84 -14.45 16.64
C VAL A 57 -11.59 -14.56 17.48
N ILE A 58 -10.72 -15.47 17.06
CA ILE A 58 -9.32 -15.54 17.46
C ILE A 58 -8.48 -15.12 16.27
N TYR A 59 -7.64 -14.10 16.46
CA TYR A 59 -6.54 -13.81 15.57
C TYR A 59 -5.29 -14.54 16.04
N GLN A 60 -4.60 -15.19 15.10
CA GLN A 60 -3.22 -15.65 15.30
C GLN A 60 -2.31 -14.78 14.43
N ILE A 61 -1.43 -14.02 15.06
CA ILE A 61 -0.58 -13.03 14.41
C ILE A 61 0.85 -13.22 14.90
N ASP A 62 1.79 -13.60 14.02
CA ASP A 62 3.20 -13.85 14.37
C ASP A 62 3.36 -14.80 15.57
N GLY A 63 2.50 -15.84 15.66
CA GLY A 63 2.47 -16.81 16.76
C GLY A 63 1.79 -16.34 18.04
N ILE A 64 1.29 -15.11 18.10
CA ILE A 64 0.55 -14.56 19.26
C ILE A 64 -0.94 -14.71 19.01
N THR A 65 -1.68 -15.08 20.04
CA THR A 65 -3.15 -15.26 19.99
C THR A 65 -3.85 -14.06 20.62
N TYR A 66 -4.84 -13.49 19.90
CA TYR A 66 -5.69 -12.41 20.37
C TYR A 66 -7.16 -12.81 20.27
N GLU A 67 -7.88 -12.72 21.37
CA GLU A 67 -9.34 -12.95 21.38
C GLU A 67 -10.06 -11.61 21.21
N ASN A 68 -10.93 -11.53 20.22
CA ASN A 68 -11.73 -10.34 19.94
C ASN A 68 -13.22 -10.66 19.92
N ILE A 69 -14.00 -9.74 20.47
CA ILE A 69 -15.46 -9.76 20.46
C ILE A 69 -15.99 -8.55 19.65
N SER A 70 -17.28 -8.58 19.32
CA SER A 70 -17.94 -7.51 18.58
C SER A 70 -17.65 -6.13 19.18
N GLY A 71 -17.35 -5.16 18.35
CA GLY A 71 -16.94 -3.80 18.69
C GLY A 71 -15.43 -3.59 18.84
N GLN A 72 -14.65 -4.66 19.02
CA GLN A 72 -13.18 -4.59 19.09
C GLN A 72 -12.56 -4.67 17.69
N GLY A 73 -11.33 -4.16 17.56
CA GLY A 73 -10.59 -4.21 16.30
C GLY A 73 -9.19 -4.81 16.47
N MET A 74 -8.55 -4.99 15.33
CA MET A 74 -7.17 -5.45 15.24
C MET A 74 -6.45 -4.64 14.16
N ILE A 75 -5.20 -4.28 14.42
CA ILE A 75 -4.28 -3.75 13.41
C ILE A 75 -3.19 -4.79 13.24
N ILE A 76 -2.92 -5.18 11.99
CA ILE A 76 -1.88 -6.12 11.61
C ILE A 76 -0.86 -5.37 10.77
N ASN A 77 0.42 -5.53 11.15
CA ASN A 77 1.53 -4.88 10.46
C ASN A 77 1.85 -5.59 9.13
N THR A 78 2.62 -4.93 8.25
CA THR A 78 3.07 -5.49 6.97
C THR A 78 3.93 -6.73 7.15
N ASP A 79 3.88 -7.64 6.18
CA ASP A 79 4.73 -8.84 6.13
C ASP A 79 4.57 -9.78 7.34
N ILE A 80 3.45 -9.72 8.02
CA ILE A 80 3.17 -10.53 9.22
C ILE A 80 2.20 -11.66 8.91
N PRO A 81 2.62 -12.94 9.07
CA PRO A 81 1.70 -14.07 8.94
C PRO A 81 0.57 -13.99 9.96
N HIS A 82 -0.65 -14.06 9.46
CA HIS A 82 -1.84 -13.97 10.30
C HIS A 82 -2.98 -14.84 9.77
N MET A 83 -3.88 -15.22 10.66
CA MET A 83 -5.11 -15.95 10.36
C MET A 83 -6.22 -15.55 11.32
N VAL A 84 -7.48 -15.75 10.91
CA VAL A 84 -8.67 -15.41 11.72
C VAL A 84 -9.58 -16.62 11.82
N LEU A 85 -9.80 -17.08 13.03
CA LEU A 85 -10.64 -18.24 13.35
C LEU A 85 -11.93 -17.79 14.03
N PRO A 86 -13.10 -18.26 13.59
CA PRO A 86 -14.34 -17.98 14.29
C PRO A 86 -14.38 -18.69 15.65
N THR A 87 -15.02 -18.04 16.62
CA THR A 87 -15.38 -18.65 17.91
C THR A 87 -16.88 -18.49 18.17
N GLY A 88 -17.47 -19.44 18.90
CA GLY A 88 -18.91 -19.41 19.20
C GLY A 88 -19.80 -19.83 18.01
N MET A 89 -21.10 -19.56 18.14
CA MET A 89 -22.13 -20.03 17.18
C MET A 89 -22.53 -18.99 16.13
N VAL A 90 -22.22 -17.71 16.35
CA VAL A 90 -22.53 -16.63 15.43
C VAL A 90 -21.42 -16.49 14.40
N SER A 91 -21.78 -16.48 13.10
CA SER A 91 -20.80 -16.24 12.04
C SER A 91 -20.23 -14.83 12.15
N PRO A 92 -18.90 -14.67 12.33
CA PRO A 92 -18.32 -13.37 12.48
C PRO A 92 -18.43 -12.53 11.21
N LYS A 93 -18.71 -11.22 11.41
CA LYS A 93 -18.66 -10.20 10.35
C LYS A 93 -17.59 -9.18 10.67
N LEU A 94 -16.75 -8.91 9.71
CA LEU A 94 -15.59 -8.03 9.80
C LEU A 94 -15.70 -6.91 8.78
N LEU A 95 -15.35 -5.71 9.19
CA LEU A 95 -14.96 -4.62 8.31
C LEU A 95 -13.44 -4.63 8.25
N THR A 96 -12.87 -4.96 7.09
CA THR A 96 -11.42 -5.05 6.90
C THR A 96 -10.95 -3.94 5.96
N ILE A 97 -10.03 -3.11 6.41
CA ILE A 97 -9.37 -2.07 5.65
C ILE A 97 -7.95 -2.54 5.37
N ILE A 98 -7.59 -2.63 4.10
CA ILE A 98 -6.25 -3.01 3.63
C ILE A 98 -5.65 -1.79 2.94
N VAL A 99 -4.47 -1.35 3.40
CA VAL A 99 -3.84 -0.15 2.91
C VAL A 99 -2.33 -0.32 2.76
N HIS A 100 -1.82 -0.09 1.55
CA HIS A 100 -0.38 -0.09 1.34
C HIS A 100 0.24 1.14 2.02
N PRO A 101 1.35 0.99 2.77
CA PRO A 101 1.97 2.08 3.55
C PRO A 101 2.33 3.34 2.76
N SER A 102 2.51 3.22 1.43
CA SER A 102 2.78 4.37 0.55
C SER A 102 1.68 5.42 0.58
N LEU A 103 0.44 5.03 0.89
CA LEU A 103 -0.65 5.99 1.02
C LEU A 103 -0.43 6.93 2.22
N LEU A 104 0.25 6.45 3.28
CA LEU A 104 0.59 7.23 4.47
C LEU A 104 1.84 8.08 4.28
N TYR A 105 2.95 7.48 3.82
CA TYR A 105 4.22 8.21 3.71
C TYR A 105 4.37 9.00 2.39
N GLY A 106 3.54 8.70 1.38
CA GLY A 106 3.58 9.36 0.07
C GLY A 106 4.84 8.99 -0.72
N MET A 107 5.84 9.84 -0.69
CA MET A 107 7.09 9.62 -1.41
C MET A 107 8.04 8.71 -0.60
N LEU A 108 8.58 7.70 -1.25
CA LEU A 108 9.61 6.83 -0.69
C LEU A 108 10.86 7.66 -0.34
N GLY A 109 11.38 7.47 0.87
CA GLY A 109 12.50 8.26 1.39
C GLY A 109 12.09 9.59 2.05
N SER A 110 10.79 9.87 2.18
CA SER A 110 10.30 11.02 2.93
C SER A 110 10.63 10.90 4.43
N ALA A 111 10.55 12.00 5.17
CA ALA A 111 10.73 11.98 6.63
C ALA A 111 9.73 11.03 7.32
N VAL A 112 8.48 10.99 6.83
CA VAL A 112 7.45 10.08 7.37
C VAL A 112 7.81 8.61 7.08
N ASP A 113 8.28 8.31 5.86
CA ASP A 113 8.73 6.96 5.52
C ASP A 113 9.89 6.50 6.43
N ILE A 114 10.96 7.29 6.48
CA ILE A 114 12.20 6.87 7.13
C ILE A 114 12.11 6.89 8.67
N SER A 115 11.52 7.95 9.22
CA SER A 115 11.56 8.19 10.67
C SER A 115 10.35 7.62 11.42
N ILE A 116 9.29 7.25 10.71
CA ILE A 116 8.03 6.78 11.32
C ILE A 116 7.62 5.41 10.77
N MET A 117 7.31 5.32 9.48
CA MET A 117 6.69 4.11 8.95
C MET A 117 7.63 2.91 8.91
N ARG A 118 8.88 3.07 8.51
CA ARG A 118 9.84 1.96 8.53
C ARG A 118 10.17 1.43 9.91
N PRO A 119 10.43 2.27 10.95
CA PRO A 119 10.54 1.77 12.32
C PRO A 119 9.31 1.00 12.77
N TYR A 120 8.10 1.48 12.41
CA TYR A 120 6.85 0.79 12.71
C TYR A 120 6.78 -0.57 11.99
N GLN A 121 6.94 -0.61 10.67
CA GLN A 121 6.89 -1.84 9.87
C GLN A 121 7.90 -2.91 10.34
N ARG A 122 9.09 -2.49 10.79
CA ARG A 122 10.13 -3.40 11.30
C ARG A 122 9.95 -3.84 12.74
N SER A 123 8.98 -3.27 13.45
CA SER A 123 8.76 -3.56 14.87
C SER A 123 7.96 -4.84 15.04
N ARG A 124 8.64 -5.95 15.38
CA ARG A 124 8.00 -7.23 15.70
C ARG A 124 7.10 -7.15 16.94
N SER A 125 7.37 -6.26 17.86
CA SER A 125 6.50 -6.02 19.02
C SER A 125 5.19 -5.29 18.68
N LEU A 126 5.06 -4.78 17.45
CA LEU A 126 3.85 -4.18 16.90
C LEU A 126 3.32 -4.97 15.70
N SER A 127 3.58 -6.29 15.65
CA SER A 127 3.02 -7.20 14.64
C SER A 127 1.49 -7.19 14.64
N GLY A 128 0.87 -7.14 15.83
CA GLY A 128 -0.56 -7.03 16.03
C GLY A 128 -0.88 -6.07 17.19
N ILE A 129 -1.88 -5.20 17.00
CA ILE A 129 -2.36 -4.26 18.03
C ILE A 129 -3.88 -4.45 18.15
N ARG A 130 -4.33 -4.98 19.31
CA ARG A 130 -5.76 -5.05 19.61
C ARG A 130 -6.32 -3.67 19.96
N LEU A 131 -7.46 -3.34 19.40
CA LEU A 131 -8.21 -2.12 19.67
C LEU A 131 -9.43 -2.43 20.54
N ASP A 132 -9.51 -1.75 21.68
CA ASP A 132 -10.61 -1.87 22.62
C ASP A 132 -11.40 -0.54 22.68
N PRO A 133 -12.72 -0.54 22.47
CA PRO A 133 -13.54 0.68 22.49
C PRO A 133 -13.58 1.38 23.85
N SER A 134 -13.21 0.70 24.93
CA SER A 134 -13.12 1.32 26.26
C SER A 134 -11.92 2.25 26.43
N VAL A 135 -10.91 2.15 25.54
CA VAL A 135 -9.71 2.99 25.56
C VAL A 135 -9.91 4.18 24.62
N PRO A 136 -9.86 5.44 25.10
CA PRO A 136 -10.29 6.60 24.32
C PRO A 136 -9.61 6.79 22.95
N TRP A 137 -8.28 6.61 22.87
CA TRP A 137 -7.57 6.75 21.59
C TRP A 137 -7.87 5.58 20.62
N GLN A 138 -8.09 4.37 21.15
CA GLN A 138 -8.46 3.21 20.34
C GLN A 138 -9.90 3.33 19.84
N SER A 139 -10.82 3.86 20.67
CA SER A 139 -12.19 4.18 20.25
C SER A 139 -12.21 5.14 19.06
N ARG A 140 -11.37 6.19 19.09
CA ARG A 140 -11.26 7.12 17.95
C ARG A 140 -10.82 6.43 16.66
N ILE A 141 -9.90 5.46 16.75
CA ILE A 141 -9.50 4.65 15.58
C ILE A 141 -10.68 3.84 15.05
N LEU A 142 -11.40 3.13 15.93
CA LEU A 142 -12.56 2.33 15.54
C LEU A 142 -13.69 3.19 14.92
N GLU A 143 -13.90 4.40 15.42
CA GLU A 143 -14.82 5.37 14.84
C GLU A 143 -14.36 5.86 13.47
N SER A 144 -13.06 6.13 13.31
CA SER A 144 -12.46 6.50 12.02
C SER A 144 -12.62 5.40 10.98
N MET A 145 -12.48 4.13 11.36
CA MET A 145 -12.72 2.99 10.46
C MET A 145 -14.16 2.98 9.92
N ARG A 146 -15.17 3.22 10.79
CA ARG A 146 -16.58 3.34 10.37
C ARG A 146 -16.82 4.54 9.44
N CYS A 147 -16.15 5.66 9.72
CA CYS A 147 -16.23 6.84 8.87
C CYS A 147 -15.61 6.58 7.48
N ILE A 148 -14.46 5.92 7.43
CA ILE A 148 -13.79 5.51 6.20
C ILE A 148 -14.69 4.58 5.37
N ASP A 149 -15.32 3.60 5.99
CA ASP A 149 -16.27 2.69 5.33
C ASP A 149 -17.44 3.45 4.67
N LYS A 150 -18.03 4.39 5.40
CA LYS A 150 -19.09 5.24 4.85
C LYS A 150 -18.60 6.08 3.66
N LEU A 151 -17.42 6.69 3.76
CA LEU A 151 -16.82 7.47 2.68
C LEU A 151 -16.52 6.63 1.44
N TYR A 152 -15.98 5.43 1.64
CA TYR A 152 -15.66 4.51 0.54
C TYR A 152 -16.91 3.96 -0.15
N THR A 153 -17.98 3.77 0.58
CA THR A 153 -19.27 3.33 0.04
C THR A 153 -19.98 4.44 -0.73
N THR A 154 -20.02 5.67 -0.19
CA THR A 154 -20.78 6.79 -0.77
C THR A 154 -20.00 7.60 -1.80
N LYS A 155 -18.66 7.52 -1.78
CA LYS A 155 -17.72 8.19 -2.69
C LYS A 155 -18.05 9.66 -2.97
N PRO A 156 -18.21 10.52 -1.93
CA PRO A 156 -18.40 11.93 -2.15
C PRO A 156 -17.17 12.57 -2.81
N PHE A 157 -17.31 13.75 -3.38
CA PHE A 157 -16.17 14.46 -3.97
C PHE A 157 -14.97 14.52 -3.01
N ALA A 158 -13.78 14.19 -3.50
CA ALA A 158 -12.51 14.13 -2.75
C ALA A 158 -12.50 13.13 -1.57
N TYR A 159 -13.28 12.04 -1.64
CA TYR A 159 -13.32 11.02 -0.60
C TYR A 159 -11.96 10.36 -0.34
N GLU A 160 -11.14 10.18 -1.37
CA GLU A 160 -9.78 9.62 -1.24
C GLU A 160 -8.89 10.50 -0.34
N LEU A 161 -8.99 11.82 -0.50
CA LEU A 161 -8.25 12.77 0.34
C LEU A 161 -8.71 12.70 1.80
N LYS A 162 -10.03 12.57 2.02
CA LYS A 162 -10.58 12.46 3.37
C LYS A 162 -10.23 11.12 4.02
N ILE A 163 -10.25 10.01 3.27
CA ILE A 163 -9.77 8.69 3.74
C ILE A 163 -8.30 8.79 4.15
N LYS A 164 -7.44 9.37 3.30
CA LYS A 164 -6.02 9.57 3.62
C LYS A 164 -5.82 10.39 4.90
N SER A 165 -6.58 11.46 5.09
CA SER A 165 -6.55 12.28 6.31
C SER A 165 -6.86 11.44 7.55
N LEU A 166 -7.95 10.66 7.53
CA LEU A 166 -8.34 9.79 8.64
C LEU A 166 -7.31 8.71 8.93
N LEU A 167 -6.73 8.09 7.89
CA LEU A 167 -5.64 7.12 8.05
C LEU A 167 -4.42 7.76 8.72
N CYS A 168 -4.03 8.97 8.32
CA CYS A 168 -2.93 9.69 8.97
C CYS A 168 -3.20 9.98 10.45
N ASP A 169 -4.43 10.39 10.79
CA ASP A 169 -4.83 10.63 12.18
C ASP A 169 -4.78 9.32 13.01
N MET A 170 -5.29 8.22 12.45
CA MET A 170 -5.24 6.90 13.09
C MET A 170 -3.80 6.45 13.35
N PHE A 171 -2.92 6.55 12.34
CA PHE A 171 -1.52 6.17 12.50
C PHE A 171 -0.76 7.12 13.43
N TYR A 172 -1.10 8.40 13.47
CA TYR A 172 -0.56 9.33 14.47
C TYR A 172 -0.84 8.83 15.90
N GLU A 173 -2.08 8.47 16.20
CA GLU A 173 -2.47 7.90 17.50
C GLU A 173 -1.67 6.62 17.83
N ILE A 174 -1.56 5.70 16.88
CA ILE A 174 -0.79 4.45 17.06
C ILE A 174 0.67 4.76 17.40
N ILE A 175 1.32 5.61 16.61
CA ILE A 175 2.74 5.96 16.78
C ILE A 175 3.00 6.66 18.10
N VAL A 176 2.16 7.61 18.48
CA VAL A 176 2.31 8.37 19.73
C VAL A 176 2.17 7.46 20.96
N HIS A 177 1.18 6.55 20.94
CA HIS A 177 0.94 5.64 22.07
C HIS A 177 1.98 4.50 22.17
N HIS A 178 2.67 4.18 21.06
CA HIS A 178 3.73 3.18 21.03
C HIS A 178 5.14 3.79 20.90
N LYS A 179 5.30 5.09 21.16
CA LYS A 179 6.59 5.79 21.06
C LYS A 179 7.72 5.12 21.83
N GLY A 180 7.44 4.52 23.00
CA GLY A 180 8.42 3.79 23.80
C GLY A 180 8.97 2.56 23.07
N THR A 181 8.12 1.83 22.40
CA THR A 181 8.46 0.63 21.63
C THR A 181 9.25 0.97 20.36
N LEU A 182 8.94 2.10 19.74
CA LEU A 182 9.57 2.56 18.50
C LEU A 182 10.93 3.26 18.71
N LYS A 183 11.24 3.70 19.94
CA LYS A 183 12.48 4.45 20.27
C LYS A 183 13.78 3.70 19.99
N HIS A 184 13.76 2.40 19.74
CA HIS A 184 14.93 1.62 19.34
C HIS A 184 15.14 1.56 17.84
N GLY A 185 14.24 2.12 17.03
CA GLY A 185 14.51 2.44 15.63
C GLY A 185 15.50 3.61 15.57
N THR A 186 16.58 3.45 14.83
CA THR A 186 17.60 4.48 14.60
C THR A 186 16.96 5.77 14.10
N TYR A 187 16.77 6.77 14.96
CA TYR A 187 16.50 8.13 14.52
C TYR A 187 17.70 8.56 13.67
N HIS A 188 17.45 8.83 12.42
CA HIS A 188 18.49 9.35 11.53
C HIS A 188 18.80 10.79 11.92
N SER A 189 20.07 11.14 11.97
CA SER A 189 20.48 12.53 12.24
C SER A 189 19.99 13.44 11.10
N MET A 190 19.80 14.73 11.40
CA MET A 190 19.46 15.72 10.37
C MET A 190 20.49 15.71 9.22
N GLU A 191 21.76 15.44 9.53
CA GLU A 191 22.82 15.31 8.54
C GLU A 191 22.62 14.07 7.66
N GLU A 192 22.26 12.91 8.22
CA GLU A 192 21.92 11.70 7.43
C GLU A 192 20.71 11.94 6.53
N LEU A 193 19.67 12.61 7.02
CA LEU A 193 18.49 12.96 6.23
C LEU A 193 18.84 13.92 5.08
N GLN A 194 19.69 14.91 5.35
CA GLN A 194 20.13 15.85 4.31
C GLN A 194 21.00 15.18 3.25
N ARG A 195 21.93 14.30 3.64
CA ARG A 195 22.73 13.49 2.70
C ARG A 195 21.81 12.59 1.84
N LEU A 196 20.82 11.95 2.45
CA LEU A 196 19.88 11.13 1.69
C LEU A 196 19.08 11.99 0.70
N LYS A 197 18.60 13.17 1.12
CA LYS A 197 17.89 14.09 0.23
C LYS A 197 18.71 14.42 -1.01
N ILE A 198 19.98 14.76 -0.85
CA ILE A 198 20.89 15.05 -1.98
C ILE A 198 20.95 13.87 -2.96
N LEU A 199 21.11 12.64 -2.44
CA LEU A 199 21.15 11.44 -3.29
C LEU A 199 19.82 11.20 -4.01
N LEU A 200 18.69 11.39 -3.33
CA LEU A 200 17.36 11.23 -3.91
C LEU A 200 17.10 12.29 -4.98
N ASP A 201 17.41 13.57 -4.72
CA ASP A 201 17.28 14.65 -5.68
C ASP A 201 18.09 14.39 -6.95
N TYR A 202 19.32 13.88 -6.80
CA TYR A 202 20.14 13.46 -7.94
C TYR A 202 19.51 12.33 -8.75
N LEU A 203 19.02 11.27 -8.07
CA LEU A 203 18.34 10.16 -8.72
C LEU A 203 17.05 10.60 -9.43
N HIS A 204 16.25 11.45 -8.80
CA HIS A 204 15.00 11.95 -9.34
C HIS A 204 15.20 12.89 -10.55
N THR A 205 16.29 13.66 -10.56
CA THR A 205 16.61 14.53 -11.68
C THR A 205 17.16 13.75 -12.88
N ASN A 206 17.90 12.66 -12.61
CA ASN A 206 18.66 11.94 -13.65
C ASN A 206 18.08 10.55 -13.97
N TYR A 207 16.90 10.19 -13.47
CA TYR A 207 16.37 8.82 -13.57
C TYR A 207 16.23 8.30 -15.00
N SER A 208 15.97 9.17 -15.97
CA SER A 208 15.82 8.82 -17.39
C SER A 208 17.14 8.47 -18.09
N ASN A 209 18.26 8.83 -17.49
CA ASN A 209 19.60 8.62 -18.05
C ASN A 209 20.28 7.36 -17.46
N PRO A 210 21.31 6.82 -18.13
CA PRO A 210 22.21 5.88 -17.49
C PRO A 210 22.86 6.52 -16.27
N LEU A 211 22.73 5.89 -15.10
CA LEU A 211 23.27 6.41 -13.84
C LEU A 211 24.45 5.58 -13.37
N SER A 212 25.55 6.27 -13.04
CA SER A 212 26.74 5.71 -12.43
C SER A 212 26.70 5.83 -10.91
N LEU A 213 27.01 4.76 -10.20
CA LEU A 213 27.15 4.79 -8.73
C LEU A 213 28.30 5.70 -8.28
N THR A 214 29.27 5.94 -9.13
CA THR A 214 30.40 6.85 -8.87
C THR A 214 29.93 8.30 -8.88
N GLU A 215 29.11 8.68 -9.85
CA GLU A 215 28.51 10.01 -9.93
C GLU A 215 27.57 10.26 -8.75
N LEU A 216 26.74 9.28 -8.42
CA LEU A 216 25.86 9.38 -7.24
C LEU A 216 26.66 9.55 -5.95
N ALA A 217 27.72 8.79 -5.74
CA ALA A 217 28.58 8.92 -4.56
C ALA A 217 29.30 10.27 -4.52
N GLY A 218 29.62 10.85 -5.67
CA GLY A 218 30.22 12.19 -5.79
C GLY A 218 29.32 13.34 -5.29
N CYS A 219 28.03 13.11 -5.16
CA CYS A 219 27.10 14.12 -4.65
C CYS A 219 27.28 14.41 -3.14
N ILE A 220 27.87 13.50 -2.39
CA ILE A 220 28.15 13.61 -0.96
C ILE A 220 29.55 13.11 -0.65
N PRO A 221 30.21 13.59 0.43
CA PRO A 221 31.62 13.29 0.70
C PRO A 221 31.81 11.87 1.29
N ILE A 222 31.50 10.81 0.50
CA ILE A 222 31.69 9.41 0.89
C ILE A 222 32.13 8.56 -0.31
N THR A 223 32.75 7.41 -0.02
CA THR A 223 33.14 6.46 -1.08
C THR A 223 31.89 5.78 -1.69
N ARG A 224 32.05 5.22 -2.89
CA ARG A 224 31.00 4.48 -3.60
C ARG A 224 30.41 3.34 -2.74
N GLU A 225 31.26 2.56 -2.07
CA GLU A 225 30.85 1.45 -1.20
C GLU A 225 30.05 1.95 0.00
N ASN A 226 30.52 3.04 0.61
CA ASN A 226 29.83 3.69 1.71
C ASN A 226 28.50 4.30 1.26
N CYS A 227 28.43 4.88 0.06
CA CYS A 227 27.21 5.40 -0.53
C CYS A 227 26.16 4.29 -0.69
N CYS A 228 26.53 3.14 -1.25
CA CYS A 228 25.61 2.01 -1.41
C CYS A 228 25.09 1.48 -0.06
N ARG A 229 25.98 1.33 0.93
CA ARG A 229 25.61 0.90 2.29
C ARG A 229 24.73 1.92 2.98
N PHE A 230 25.10 3.19 2.90
CA PHE A 230 24.31 4.30 3.46
C PHE A 230 22.92 4.35 2.82
N PHE A 231 22.84 4.35 1.48
CA PHE A 231 21.57 4.38 0.78
C PHE A 231 20.68 3.19 1.16
N LYS A 232 21.24 1.96 1.20
CA LYS A 232 20.48 0.77 1.61
C LYS A 232 20.05 0.84 3.09
N LYS A 233 20.93 1.35 3.99
CA LYS A 233 20.57 1.59 5.40
C LYS A 233 19.38 2.55 5.51
N MET A 234 19.46 3.67 4.77
CA MET A 234 18.47 4.75 4.82
C MET A 234 17.15 4.38 4.13
N THR A 235 17.22 3.73 2.96
CA THR A 235 16.03 3.46 2.13
C THR A 235 15.49 2.03 2.25
N GLY A 236 16.23 1.11 2.88
CA GLY A 236 15.91 -0.31 2.90
C GLY A 236 16.14 -1.00 1.56
N ARG A 237 16.46 -0.27 0.47
CA ARG A 237 16.62 -0.76 -0.91
C ARG A 237 18.00 -0.43 -1.45
N THR A 238 18.47 -1.23 -2.39
CA THR A 238 19.66 -0.82 -3.17
C THR A 238 19.32 0.35 -4.09
N VAL A 239 20.32 1.11 -4.49
CA VAL A 239 20.15 2.22 -5.46
C VAL A 239 19.47 1.74 -6.74
N SER A 240 19.84 0.56 -7.25
CA SER A 240 19.26 0.00 -8.48
C SER A 240 17.78 -0.36 -8.29
N GLN A 241 17.41 -0.97 -7.17
CA GLN A 241 16.00 -1.29 -6.87
C GLN A 241 15.17 -0.02 -6.73
N TYR A 242 15.68 0.97 -6.01
CA TYR A 242 15.00 2.26 -5.84
C TYR A 242 14.77 2.96 -7.18
N LEU A 243 15.83 3.03 -8.01
CA LEU A 243 15.75 3.68 -9.32
C LEU A 243 14.77 2.96 -10.26
N GLU A 244 14.75 1.63 -10.22
CA GLU A 244 13.78 0.84 -11.00
C GLU A 244 12.34 1.14 -10.56
N ASP A 245 12.07 1.16 -9.26
CA ASP A 245 10.75 1.52 -8.71
C ASP A 245 10.33 2.93 -9.12
N TYR A 246 11.24 3.88 -9.02
CA TYR A 246 10.97 5.27 -9.40
C TYR A 246 10.66 5.40 -10.90
N ARG A 247 11.42 4.72 -11.76
CA ARG A 247 11.17 4.67 -13.22
C ARG A 247 9.79 4.07 -13.55
N ILE A 248 9.40 3.00 -12.86
CA ILE A 248 8.05 2.43 -12.99
C ILE A 248 7.00 3.45 -12.59
N ALA A 249 7.16 4.11 -11.45
CA ALA A 249 6.22 5.14 -10.98
C ALA A 249 6.07 6.27 -12.01
N GLN A 250 7.16 6.76 -12.59
CA GLN A 250 7.13 7.80 -13.64
C GLN A 250 6.44 7.31 -14.93
N SER A 251 6.50 6.01 -15.23
CA SER A 251 5.83 5.44 -16.42
C SER A 251 4.31 5.39 -16.30
N LEU A 252 3.75 5.39 -15.10
CA LEU A 252 2.31 5.23 -14.87
C LEU A 252 1.49 6.32 -15.55
N HIS A 253 1.88 7.58 -15.35
CA HIS A 253 1.21 8.72 -15.99
C HIS A 253 1.30 8.65 -17.53
N LEU A 254 2.46 8.30 -18.07
CA LEU A 254 2.66 8.18 -19.52
C LEU A 254 1.80 7.06 -20.13
N LEU A 255 1.59 5.98 -19.38
CA LEU A 255 0.72 4.87 -19.78
C LEU A 255 -0.76 5.28 -19.76
N GLN A 256 -1.19 6.09 -18.80
CA GLN A 256 -2.59 6.56 -18.67
C GLN A 256 -2.99 7.51 -19.80
N VAL A 257 -2.09 8.42 -20.19
CA VAL A 257 -2.32 9.33 -21.34
C VAL A 257 -2.47 8.57 -22.66
N GLY A 258 -1.95 7.34 -22.75
CA GLY A 258 -2.30 6.33 -23.79
C GLY A 258 -1.73 6.55 -25.20
N LYS A 259 -1.07 7.68 -25.48
CA LYS A 259 -0.69 8.08 -26.84
C LYS A 259 0.68 7.55 -27.31
N LEU A 260 1.58 7.24 -26.38
CA LEU A 260 2.95 6.84 -26.72
C LEU A 260 3.09 5.32 -26.85
N PRO A 261 3.90 4.80 -27.80
CA PRO A 261 4.28 3.38 -27.81
C PRO A 261 4.93 2.95 -26.50
N ILE A 262 4.65 1.73 -26.04
CA ILE A 262 5.22 1.20 -24.78
C ILE A 262 6.75 1.19 -24.83
N ALA A 263 7.34 0.86 -25.97
CA ALA A 263 8.79 0.92 -26.14
C ALA A 263 9.37 2.35 -25.93
N GLN A 264 8.65 3.36 -26.43
CA GLN A 264 9.05 4.75 -26.25
C GLN A 264 8.96 5.17 -24.77
N ILE A 265 7.90 4.77 -24.06
CA ILE A 265 7.78 5.01 -22.61
C ILE A 265 8.93 4.35 -21.85
N ALA A 266 9.31 3.10 -22.21
CA ALA A 266 10.46 2.43 -21.61
C ALA A 266 11.74 3.27 -21.72
N TYR A 267 12.05 3.79 -22.90
CA TYR A 267 13.23 4.64 -23.11
C TYR A 267 13.12 5.97 -22.37
N MET A 268 11.98 6.64 -22.42
CA MET A 268 11.76 7.93 -21.74
C MET A 268 11.88 7.78 -20.21
N THR A 269 11.58 6.63 -19.67
CA THR A 269 11.74 6.34 -18.25
C THR A 269 13.06 5.67 -17.86
N GLY A 270 14.04 5.63 -18.80
CA GLY A 270 15.40 5.23 -18.54
C GLY A 270 15.67 3.72 -18.57
N PHE A 271 14.75 2.91 -19.11
CA PHE A 271 15.01 1.49 -19.34
C PHE A 271 15.80 1.28 -20.63
N SER A 272 16.77 0.39 -20.60
CA SER A 272 17.62 0.08 -21.77
C SER A 272 16.86 -0.60 -22.92
N ASN A 273 15.72 -1.24 -22.63
CA ASN A 273 14.84 -1.85 -23.64
C ASN A 273 13.44 -2.11 -23.08
N ALA A 274 12.49 -2.30 -24.00
CA ALA A 274 11.07 -2.54 -23.67
C ALA A 274 10.82 -3.85 -22.89
N SER A 275 11.61 -4.89 -23.14
CA SER A 275 11.46 -6.19 -22.47
C SER A 275 11.80 -6.08 -20.98
N ARG A 276 12.91 -5.39 -20.66
CA ARG A 276 13.31 -5.15 -19.27
C ARG A 276 12.28 -4.27 -18.54
N PHE A 277 11.77 -3.23 -19.21
CA PHE A 277 10.67 -2.42 -18.69
C PHE A 277 9.44 -3.27 -18.39
N ALA A 278 8.99 -4.10 -19.36
CA ALA A 278 7.79 -4.92 -19.19
C ALA A 278 7.94 -5.94 -18.04
N ALA A 279 9.12 -6.54 -17.87
CA ALA A 279 9.42 -7.47 -16.78
C ALA A 279 9.40 -6.75 -15.42
N ALA A 280 10.09 -5.61 -15.28
CA ALA A 280 10.10 -4.81 -14.07
C ALA A 280 8.68 -4.30 -13.73
N PHE A 281 7.95 -3.80 -14.72
CA PHE A 281 6.58 -3.32 -14.56
C PHE A 281 5.67 -4.44 -14.07
N ARG A 282 5.73 -5.63 -14.69
CA ARG A 282 4.92 -6.78 -14.27
C ARG A 282 5.26 -7.24 -12.85
N SER A 283 6.53 -7.26 -12.50
CA SER A 283 6.97 -7.61 -11.13
C SER A 283 6.43 -6.66 -10.07
N ARG A 284 6.27 -5.36 -10.40
CA ARG A 284 5.81 -4.32 -9.45
C ARG A 284 4.30 -4.12 -9.45
N MET A 285 3.67 -4.23 -10.62
CA MET A 285 2.27 -3.86 -10.83
C MET A 285 1.35 -5.08 -11.01
N GLY A 286 1.87 -6.31 -10.92
CA GLY A 286 1.11 -7.53 -11.11
C GLY A 286 0.57 -7.74 -12.55
N CYS A 287 0.73 -6.76 -13.46
CA CYS A 287 0.23 -6.84 -14.83
C CYS A 287 1.22 -6.21 -15.83
N THR A 288 1.02 -6.49 -17.12
CA THR A 288 1.86 -5.90 -18.17
C THR A 288 1.52 -4.42 -18.40
N PRO A 289 2.48 -3.58 -18.90
CA PRO A 289 2.20 -2.18 -19.25
C PRO A 289 1.02 -2.03 -20.22
N ALA A 290 0.87 -2.96 -21.16
CA ALA A 290 -0.24 -2.95 -22.13
C ALA A 290 -1.59 -3.23 -21.45
N LYS A 291 -1.64 -4.17 -20.50
CA LYS A 291 -2.86 -4.45 -19.71
C LYS A 291 -3.20 -3.25 -18.83
N TYR A 292 -2.21 -2.67 -18.17
CA TYR A 292 -2.38 -1.46 -17.35
C TYR A 292 -2.97 -0.30 -18.17
N ARG A 293 -2.41 -0.01 -19.35
CA ARG A 293 -2.94 1.02 -20.26
C ARG A 293 -4.41 0.81 -20.60
N LYS A 294 -4.80 -0.44 -20.91
CA LYS A 294 -6.19 -0.77 -21.29
C LYS A 294 -7.19 -0.53 -20.16
N SER A 295 -6.77 -0.60 -18.89
CA SER A 295 -7.66 -0.34 -17.75
C SER A 295 -8.04 1.14 -17.61
N PHE A 296 -7.35 2.05 -18.30
CA PHE A 296 -7.65 3.49 -18.33
C PHE A 296 -8.20 3.97 -19.69
N ALA A 297 -8.34 3.09 -20.69
CA ALA A 297 -9.00 3.46 -21.93
C ALA A 297 -10.46 3.81 -21.61
N PRO A 298 -11.00 4.96 -22.08
CA PRO A 298 -12.41 5.25 -21.91
C PRO A 298 -13.21 4.07 -22.50
N VAL A 299 -14.20 3.60 -21.76
CA VAL A 299 -15.15 2.60 -22.25
C VAL A 299 -15.86 3.21 -23.44
N SER A 300 -15.43 2.86 -24.65
CA SER A 300 -16.10 3.24 -25.89
C SER A 300 -17.32 2.35 -26.07
N ASP A 301 -18.39 2.60 -25.31
CA ASP A 301 -19.72 2.07 -25.58
C ASP A 301 -20.78 2.94 -24.90
N TYR A 302 -20.90 4.17 -25.41
CA TYR A 302 -22.21 4.78 -25.48
C TYR A 302 -22.55 4.89 -26.96
N SER A 303 -23.18 3.87 -27.51
CA SER A 303 -24.00 3.98 -28.70
C SER A 303 -24.98 5.11 -28.46
N THR A 304 -24.75 6.24 -29.11
CA THR A 304 -25.64 7.39 -29.16
C THR A 304 -27.03 6.88 -29.57
N PRO A 305 -28.10 7.10 -28.77
CA PRO A 305 -29.43 6.83 -29.28
C PRO A 305 -29.68 7.78 -30.45
N THR A 306 -29.85 7.22 -31.62
CA THR A 306 -30.29 7.96 -32.82
C THR A 306 -31.70 8.45 -32.55
N PHE A 307 -31.84 9.70 -32.14
CA PHE A 307 -33.14 10.37 -32.19
C PHE A 307 -33.52 10.58 -33.63
N LEU A 308 -34.42 9.72 -34.11
CA LEU A 308 -35.17 9.93 -35.35
C LEU A 308 -36.02 11.21 -35.16
N LEU A 309 -35.56 12.31 -35.74
CA LEU A 309 -36.41 13.45 -36.00
C LEU A 309 -37.48 13.04 -37.02
N GLY A 310 -38.62 12.68 -36.49
CA GLY A 310 -39.85 12.54 -37.34
C GLY A 310 -40.29 13.92 -37.80
N SER A 311 -40.02 14.18 -39.10
CA SER A 311 -40.67 15.22 -39.87
C SER A 311 -42.13 14.84 -40.06
N ASN A 312 -43.05 15.62 -39.48
CA ASN A 312 -44.39 15.75 -40.04
C ASN A 312 -44.83 17.21 -39.96
N LEU A 313 -44.72 17.85 -41.11
CA LEU A 313 -45.51 19.02 -41.48
C LEU A 313 -46.86 18.50 -41.97
N SER A 314 -47.93 18.91 -41.38
CA SER A 314 -49.20 19.26 -42.01
C SER A 314 -50.05 20.12 -41.06
#